data_dd99898e5df75e4cef5189adfdb6a938
#
_entry.id   dd99898e5df75e4cef5189adfdb6a938
#
_cell.length_a   1.000
_cell.length_b   1.000
_cell.length_c   1.000
_cell.angle_alpha   90.00
_cell.angle_beta   90.00
_cell.angle_gamma   90.00
#
_symmetry.space_group_name_H-M   'P 1'
#
loop_
_entity.id
_entity.type
_entity.pdbx_description
1 polymer ?
#
loop_
_entity_poly.entity_id
_entity_poly.type
_entity_poly.pdbx_seq_one_letter_code
_entity_poly.pdbx_strand_id
1 'polypeptide(L)'
;MELGQSIEVSPGVLNITYIQNKGAAFGMLQNHRWVFMVVSTVAIIALGVYLFRFCKERMMMKVGIAVIIGGGIGNMIDRVAYGFVVDMIDFCPFDFWIWIFNVADACVCVGAGVVILSIVLDIVKEVKARKNEN
;
A
#
# COMPACT_ATOMS: atom_id res chain seq x y z
N MET A 1 0.81 -3.97 24.09
CA MET A 1 0.92 -2.49 24.10
C MET A 1 -0.47 -1.91 24.33
N GLU A 2 -0.56 -0.86 25.11
CA GLU A 2 -1.79 -0.08 25.24
C GLU A 2 -2.00 0.84 24.04
N LEU A 3 -3.23 1.26 23.79
CA LEU A 3 -3.54 2.16 22.68
C LEU A 3 -2.82 3.50 22.85
N GLY A 4 -2.07 3.92 21.85
CA GLY A 4 -1.20 5.10 21.88
C GLY A 4 0.14 4.91 22.56
N GLN A 5 0.43 3.71 23.10
CA GLN A 5 1.76 3.41 23.65
C GLN A 5 2.80 3.38 22.55
N SER A 6 3.94 4.01 22.81
CA SER A 6 5.10 4.06 21.91
C SER A 6 6.33 3.47 22.59
N ILE A 7 7.13 2.73 21.84
CA ILE A 7 8.44 2.19 22.22
C ILE A 7 9.45 2.71 21.22
N GLU A 8 10.44 3.45 21.70
CA GLU A 8 11.53 3.95 20.86
C GLU A 8 12.46 2.80 20.44
N VAL A 9 12.63 2.61 19.14
CA VAL A 9 13.54 1.60 18.55
C VAL A 9 14.85 2.25 18.12
N SER A 10 14.75 3.40 17.49
CA SER A 10 15.90 4.20 17.06
C SER A 10 15.63 5.67 17.35
N PRO A 11 16.44 6.33 18.21
CA PRO A 11 16.20 7.70 18.62
C PRO A 11 15.99 8.66 17.45
N GLY A 12 14.86 9.35 17.46
CA GLY A 12 14.52 10.35 16.45
C GLY A 12 14.27 9.80 15.03
N VAL A 13 14.19 8.47 14.83
CA VAL A 13 13.99 7.87 13.50
C VAL A 13 12.82 6.91 13.46
N LEU A 14 12.72 6.01 14.44
CA LEU A 14 11.73 4.92 14.40
C LEU A 14 11.22 4.58 15.79
N ASN A 15 9.91 4.59 15.93
CA ASN A 15 9.21 4.05 17.07
C ASN A 15 8.26 2.93 16.63
N ILE A 16 7.90 2.07 17.58
CA ILE A 16 6.75 1.17 17.45
C ILE A 16 5.63 1.77 18.29
N THR A 17 4.58 2.27 17.64
CA THR A 17 3.45 2.96 18.28
C THR A 17 2.16 2.26 17.94
N TYR A 18 1.42 1.77 18.93
CA TYR A 18 0.17 1.04 18.70
C TYR A 18 -1.00 1.99 18.43
N ILE A 19 -1.52 1.98 17.21
CA ILE A 19 -2.68 2.78 16.78
C ILE A 19 -3.77 1.87 16.18
N GLN A 20 -5.04 2.17 16.51
CA GLN A 20 -6.22 1.57 15.89
C GLN A 20 -6.80 2.52 14.84
N ASN A 21 -6.51 2.25 13.58
CA ASN A 21 -6.97 3.07 12.46
C ASN A 21 -8.38 2.62 12.01
N LYS A 22 -9.40 3.41 12.34
CA LYS A 22 -10.81 3.17 11.97
C LYS A 22 -11.22 3.84 10.65
N GLY A 23 -10.30 4.51 9.99
CA GLY A 23 -10.55 5.25 8.75
C GLY A 23 -9.57 4.90 7.63
N ALA A 24 -9.32 5.90 6.77
CA ALA A 24 -8.22 5.92 5.81
C ALA A 24 -7.04 6.73 6.33
N ALA A 25 -6.00 6.85 5.48
CA ALA A 25 -4.95 7.83 5.67
C ALA A 25 -5.55 9.21 5.99
N PHE A 26 -4.91 9.96 6.89
CA PHE A 26 -5.33 11.30 7.35
C PHE A 26 -6.63 11.34 8.18
N GLY A 27 -7.09 10.21 8.74
CA GLY A 27 -8.30 10.19 9.57
C GLY A 27 -9.61 10.46 8.82
N MET A 28 -9.57 10.43 7.49
CA MET A 28 -10.79 10.62 6.68
C MET A 28 -11.74 9.43 6.83
N LEU A 29 -13.04 9.70 6.77
CA LEU A 29 -14.12 8.72 6.83
C LEU A 29 -14.03 7.79 8.06
N GLN A 30 -13.66 8.33 9.23
CA GLN A 30 -13.68 7.56 10.48
C GLN A 30 -15.05 6.91 10.67
N ASN A 31 -15.06 5.67 11.15
CA ASN A 31 -16.26 4.83 11.35
C ASN A 31 -17.00 4.37 10.07
N HIS A 32 -16.50 4.65 8.87
CA HIS A 32 -17.06 4.15 7.62
C HIS A 32 -16.27 2.93 7.08
N ARG A 33 -15.92 1.98 7.94
CA ARG A 33 -15.15 0.78 7.59
C ARG A 33 -15.70 0.05 6.36
N TRP A 34 -17.02 0.01 6.22
CA TRP A 34 -17.68 -0.68 5.11
C TRP A 34 -17.34 -0.09 3.74
N VAL A 35 -17.17 1.24 3.67
CA VAL A 35 -16.75 1.91 2.43
C VAL A 35 -15.36 1.41 2.02
N PHE A 36 -14.41 1.36 2.97
CA PHE A 36 -13.06 0.86 2.69
C PHE A 36 -13.06 -0.62 2.33
N MET A 37 -13.88 -1.43 3.00
CA MET A 37 -14.00 -2.85 2.69
C MET A 37 -14.52 -3.06 1.27
N VAL A 38 -15.55 -2.34 0.86
CA VAL A 38 -16.12 -2.44 -0.48
C VAL A 38 -15.11 -1.96 -1.53
N VAL A 39 -14.53 -0.77 -1.35
CA VAL A 39 -13.55 -0.21 -2.29
C VAL A 39 -12.32 -1.10 -2.41
N SER A 40 -11.76 -1.58 -1.30
CA SER A 40 -10.61 -2.49 -1.31
C SER A 40 -10.95 -3.82 -1.98
N THR A 41 -12.13 -4.39 -1.71
CA THR A 41 -12.58 -5.63 -2.36
C THR A 41 -12.67 -5.47 -3.86
N VAL A 42 -13.33 -4.40 -4.35
CA VAL A 42 -13.44 -4.11 -5.77
C VAL A 42 -12.06 -3.92 -6.41
N ALA A 43 -11.18 -3.16 -5.75
CA ALA A 43 -9.81 -2.94 -6.23
C ALA A 43 -9.00 -4.24 -6.30
N ILE A 44 -9.05 -5.08 -5.28
CA ILE A 44 -8.34 -6.37 -5.23
C ILE A 44 -8.84 -7.29 -6.35
N ILE A 45 -10.16 -7.38 -6.55
CA ILE A 45 -10.76 -8.19 -7.63
C ILE A 45 -10.31 -7.64 -8.99
N ALA A 46 -10.41 -6.34 -9.22
CA ALA A 46 -10.01 -5.71 -10.48
C ALA A 46 -8.52 -5.94 -10.80
N LEU A 47 -7.64 -5.75 -9.79
CA LEU A 47 -6.20 -6.01 -9.93
C LEU A 47 -5.93 -7.50 -10.17
N GLY A 48 -6.65 -8.40 -9.50
CA GLY A 48 -6.55 -9.84 -9.71
C GLY A 48 -6.95 -10.24 -11.14
N VAL A 49 -8.08 -9.75 -11.62
CA VAL A 49 -8.52 -9.97 -13.02
C VAL A 49 -7.47 -9.43 -14.00
N TYR A 50 -6.96 -8.22 -13.77
CA TYR A 50 -5.92 -7.65 -14.61
C TYR A 50 -4.66 -8.51 -14.60
N LEU A 51 -4.21 -8.95 -13.44
CA LEU A 51 -3.01 -9.78 -13.25
C LEU A 51 -3.09 -11.09 -14.06
N PHE A 52 -4.22 -11.80 -13.96
CA PHE A 52 -4.36 -13.11 -14.59
C PHE A 52 -4.76 -13.05 -16.06
N ARG A 53 -5.50 -12.01 -16.49
CA ARG A 53 -6.06 -11.92 -17.83
C ARG A 53 -5.20 -11.13 -18.81
N PHE A 54 -4.55 -10.06 -18.35
CA PHE A 54 -3.89 -9.07 -19.21
C PHE A 54 -2.38 -8.95 -18.98
N CYS A 55 -1.87 -9.33 -17.81
CA CYS A 55 -0.46 -9.16 -17.46
C CYS A 55 0.38 -10.39 -17.83
N LYS A 56 0.43 -10.79 -19.13
CA LYS A 56 1.05 -12.07 -19.52
C LYS A 56 2.58 -12.10 -19.45
N GLU A 57 3.29 -11.04 -19.83
CA GLU A 57 4.75 -11.07 -20.02
C GLU A 57 5.55 -10.05 -19.20
N ARG A 58 4.90 -9.25 -18.36
CA ARG A 58 5.53 -8.16 -17.60
C ARG A 58 5.78 -8.60 -16.15
N MET A 59 6.89 -9.29 -15.90
CA MET A 59 7.18 -9.82 -14.56
C MET A 59 7.19 -8.72 -13.48
N MET A 60 7.81 -7.57 -13.76
CA MET A 60 7.85 -6.45 -12.82
C MET A 60 6.45 -5.92 -12.49
N MET A 61 5.58 -5.78 -13.50
CA MET A 61 4.16 -5.40 -13.32
C MET A 61 3.42 -6.44 -12.46
N LYS A 62 3.63 -7.74 -12.72
CA LYS A 62 3.01 -8.83 -11.95
C LYS A 62 3.40 -8.76 -10.48
N VAL A 63 4.69 -8.60 -10.20
CA VAL A 63 5.20 -8.51 -8.83
C VAL A 63 4.61 -7.30 -8.12
N GLY A 64 4.61 -6.12 -8.76
CA GLY A 64 4.03 -4.91 -8.18
C GLY A 64 2.56 -5.08 -7.83
N ILE A 65 1.76 -5.62 -8.76
CA ILE A 65 0.32 -5.86 -8.53
C ILE A 65 0.10 -6.91 -7.44
N ALA A 66 0.87 -8.00 -7.42
CA ALA A 66 0.76 -9.03 -6.39
C ALA A 66 1.05 -8.48 -4.99
N VAL A 67 2.05 -7.59 -4.87
CA VAL A 67 2.41 -6.92 -3.61
C VAL A 67 1.29 -5.97 -3.17
N ILE A 68 0.67 -5.21 -4.10
CA ILE A 68 -0.50 -4.36 -3.79
C ILE A 68 -1.66 -5.21 -3.27
N ILE A 69 -1.98 -6.30 -3.98
CA ILE A 69 -3.06 -7.21 -3.58
C ILE A 69 -2.79 -7.78 -2.18
N GLY A 70 -1.56 -8.23 -1.91
CA GLY A 70 -1.16 -8.76 -0.60
C GLY A 70 -1.34 -7.75 0.52
N GLY A 71 -0.90 -6.51 0.33
CA GLY A 71 -1.11 -5.42 1.29
C GLY A 71 -2.60 -5.10 1.48
N GLY A 72 -3.35 -5.01 0.38
CA GLY A 72 -4.80 -4.80 0.45
C GLY A 72 -5.54 -5.89 1.24
N ILE A 73 -5.18 -7.16 1.04
CA ILE A 73 -5.73 -8.30 1.79
C ILE A 73 -5.34 -8.19 3.27
N GLY A 74 -4.09 -7.84 3.61
CA GLY A 74 -3.65 -7.67 4.98
C GLY A 74 -4.52 -6.66 5.73
N ASN A 75 -4.70 -5.48 5.18
CA ASN A 75 -5.57 -4.45 5.75
C ASN A 75 -7.06 -4.85 5.80
N MET A 76 -7.50 -5.74 4.91
CA MET A 76 -8.86 -6.29 4.95
C MET A 76 -9.03 -7.30 6.08
N ILE A 77 -8.05 -8.16 6.32
CA ILE A 77 -8.06 -9.12 7.44
C ILE A 77 -8.25 -8.39 8.75
N ASP A 78 -7.48 -7.34 9.01
CA ASP A 78 -7.60 -6.54 10.22
C ASP A 78 -9.00 -5.93 10.38
N ARG A 79 -9.55 -5.35 9.32
CA ARG A 79 -10.90 -4.77 9.35
C ARG A 79 -12.00 -5.80 9.59
N VAL A 80 -11.84 -7.02 9.08
CA VAL A 80 -12.80 -8.11 9.31
C VAL A 80 -12.67 -8.63 10.74
N ALA A 81 -11.44 -8.87 11.20
CA ALA A 81 -11.18 -9.48 12.50
C ALA A 81 -11.41 -8.51 13.67
N TYR A 82 -10.96 -7.27 13.55
CA TYR A 82 -10.91 -6.31 14.66
C TYR A 82 -11.84 -5.11 14.47
N GLY A 83 -12.28 -4.83 13.24
CA GLY A 83 -13.07 -3.64 12.89
C GLY A 83 -12.23 -2.38 12.65
N PHE A 84 -10.91 -2.46 12.76
CA PHE A 84 -9.92 -1.41 12.50
C PHE A 84 -8.66 -2.02 11.93
N VAL A 85 -7.76 -1.20 11.41
CA VAL A 85 -6.41 -1.63 11.01
C VAL A 85 -5.44 -1.31 12.14
N VAL A 86 -4.52 -2.24 12.43
CA VAL A 86 -3.45 -2.03 13.41
C VAL A 86 -2.28 -1.37 12.71
N ASP A 87 -2.02 -0.09 13.04
CA ASP A 87 -0.86 0.62 12.61
C ASP A 87 0.18 0.67 13.72
N MET A 88 1.47 0.49 13.36
CA MET A 88 2.53 0.36 14.36
C MET A 88 3.86 0.97 13.96
N ILE A 89 4.11 1.26 12.70
CA ILE A 89 5.39 1.80 12.22
C ILE A 89 5.31 3.31 12.25
N ASP A 90 5.96 3.91 13.22
CA ASP A 90 6.05 5.35 13.42
C ASP A 90 7.47 5.79 12.99
N PHE A 91 7.59 6.11 11.71
CA PHE A 91 8.84 6.57 11.11
C PHE A 91 8.90 8.09 11.21
N CYS A 92 9.71 8.62 12.10
CA CYS A 92 9.72 10.03 12.50
C CYS A 92 11.07 10.75 12.34
N PRO A 93 11.82 10.60 11.21
CA PRO A 93 13.09 11.29 11.03
C PRO A 93 12.93 12.78 10.79
N PHE A 94 11.69 13.25 10.59
CA PHE A 94 11.35 14.65 10.31
C PHE A 94 10.14 15.08 11.12
N ASP A 95 10.15 16.27 11.71
CA ASP A 95 9.07 16.81 12.55
C ASP A 95 7.72 16.94 11.81
N PHE A 96 7.73 17.02 10.48
CA PHE A 96 6.52 17.10 9.67
C PHE A 96 5.90 15.74 9.35
N TRP A 97 6.59 14.62 9.64
CA TRP A 97 6.06 13.28 9.41
C TRP A 97 5.21 12.85 10.59
N ILE A 98 3.92 12.77 10.38
CA ILE A 98 2.93 12.47 11.44
C ILE A 98 2.17 11.15 11.19
N TRP A 99 2.60 10.38 10.19
CA TRP A 99 1.86 9.17 9.81
C TRP A 99 2.49 7.93 10.42
N ILE A 100 1.61 7.19 11.11
CA ILE A 100 1.90 5.84 11.58
C ILE A 100 1.20 4.89 10.62
N PHE A 101 1.90 3.86 10.17
CA PHE A 101 1.42 2.92 9.17
C PHE A 101 1.80 1.48 9.55
N ASN A 102 1.42 0.51 8.72
CA ASN A 102 1.74 -0.89 8.91
C ASN A 102 2.45 -1.49 7.68
N VAL A 103 2.84 -2.77 7.79
CA VAL A 103 3.52 -3.48 6.70
C VAL A 103 2.64 -3.61 5.45
N ALA A 104 1.32 -3.76 5.61
CA ALA A 104 0.40 -3.86 4.47
C ALA A 104 0.34 -2.54 3.69
N ASP A 105 0.35 -1.39 4.37
CA ASP A 105 0.43 -0.06 3.73
C ASP A 105 1.76 0.11 2.99
N ALA A 106 2.87 -0.29 3.61
CA ALA A 106 4.17 -0.30 2.95
C ALA A 106 4.17 -1.17 1.68
N CYS A 107 3.55 -2.35 1.73
CA CYS A 107 3.39 -3.20 0.55
C CYS A 107 2.58 -2.50 -0.55
N VAL A 108 1.46 -1.86 -0.22
CA VAL A 108 0.67 -1.11 -1.22
C VAL A 108 1.49 0.00 -1.85
N CYS A 109 2.22 0.79 -1.06
CA CYS A 109 3.04 1.89 -1.55
C CYS A 109 4.22 1.39 -2.42
N VAL A 110 4.96 0.40 -1.96
CA VAL A 110 6.09 -0.19 -2.71
C VAL A 110 5.59 -0.85 -3.99
N GLY A 111 4.52 -1.62 -3.92
CA GLY A 111 3.91 -2.26 -5.08
C GLY A 111 3.44 -1.25 -6.13
N ALA A 112 2.82 -0.15 -5.70
CA ALA A 112 2.43 0.94 -6.59
C ALA A 112 3.65 1.60 -7.26
N GLY A 113 4.72 1.85 -6.51
CA GLY A 113 5.99 2.35 -7.04
C GLY A 113 6.58 1.43 -8.12
N VAL A 114 6.57 0.12 -7.88
CA VAL A 114 7.04 -0.90 -8.85
C VAL A 114 6.18 -0.90 -10.11
N VAL A 115 4.85 -0.79 -9.98
CA VAL A 115 3.93 -0.71 -11.12
C VAL A 115 4.19 0.56 -11.95
N ILE A 116 4.31 1.72 -11.30
CA ILE A 116 4.61 2.99 -11.97
C ILE A 116 5.95 2.90 -12.72
N LEU A 117 6.98 2.37 -12.06
CA LEU A 117 8.29 2.20 -12.68
C LEU A 117 8.22 1.27 -13.91
N SER A 118 7.46 0.17 -13.81
CA SER A 118 7.25 -0.73 -14.96
C SER A 118 6.61 0.00 -16.15
N ILE A 119 5.58 0.82 -15.90
CA ILE A 119 4.91 1.60 -16.94
C ILE A 119 5.88 2.60 -17.58
N VAL A 120 6.64 3.35 -16.77
CA VAL A 120 7.62 4.33 -17.27
C VAL A 120 8.68 3.66 -18.15
N LEU A 121 9.21 2.51 -17.71
CA LEU A 121 10.19 1.76 -18.49
C LEU A 121 9.64 1.28 -19.84
N ASP A 122 8.38 0.85 -19.88
CA ASP A 122 7.72 0.43 -21.12
C ASP A 122 7.54 1.62 -22.08
N ILE A 123 7.06 2.77 -21.58
CA ILE A 123 6.93 4.00 -22.37
C ILE A 123 8.29 4.42 -22.96
N VAL A 124 9.36 4.41 -22.15
CA VAL A 124 10.71 4.76 -22.61
C VAL A 124 11.19 3.81 -23.72
N LYS A 125 10.93 2.51 -23.60
CA LYS A 125 11.28 1.53 -24.63
C LYS A 125 10.52 1.79 -25.94
N GLU A 126 9.22 2.06 -25.88
CA GLU A 126 8.40 2.35 -27.04
C GLU A 126 8.87 3.64 -27.76
N VAL A 127 9.16 4.70 -27.01
CA VAL A 127 9.65 5.96 -27.58
C VAL A 127 11.01 5.76 -28.28
N LYS A 128 11.92 4.99 -27.67
CA LYS A 128 13.22 4.68 -28.28
C LYS A 128 13.08 3.84 -29.56
N ALA A 129 12.18 2.85 -29.56
CA ALA A 129 11.93 2.02 -30.75
C ALA A 129 11.44 2.88 -31.92
N ARG A 130 10.45 3.72 -31.69
CA ARG A 130 9.92 4.64 -32.72
C ARG A 130 10.97 5.63 -33.28
N LYS A 131 11.91 6.06 -32.42
CA LYS A 131 12.99 6.97 -32.87
C LYS A 131 14.02 6.29 -33.77
N ASN A 132 14.19 4.98 -33.64
CA ASN A 132 15.15 4.22 -34.44
C ASN A 132 14.56 3.74 -35.78
N GLU A 133 13.24 3.84 -35.98
CA GLU A 133 12.51 3.48 -37.20
C GLU A 133 12.38 4.67 -38.19
N ASN A 134 12.65 5.90 -37.70
CA ASN A 134 12.68 7.15 -38.52
C ASN A 134 14.12 7.59 -38.83
#